data_3c833f80aa7161e9f5b12a670067370d
#
_entry.id   3c833f80aa7161e9f5b12a670067370d
#
_cell.length_a   1.000
_cell.length_b   1.000
_cell.length_c   1.000
_cell.angle_alpha   90.00
_cell.angle_beta   90.00
_cell.angle_gamma   90.00
#
_symmetry.space_group_name_H-M   'P 1'
#
loop_
_entity.id
_entity.type
_entity.pdbx_description
1 polymer ?
#
loop_
_entity_poly.entity_id
_entity_poly.type
_entity_poly.pdbx_seq_one_letter_code
_entity_poly.pdbx_strand_id
1 'polypeptide(L)'
;MSLDDLPDLVADPVAYYRRLSEDTFAPTLNAQGAWNAHEQHMAPVSGLLAHCLSRREHRDDLALARVTFEILGLIPALPTTITVRTVRPGRTIELVEAVAVAGGREVVRASAWRLARTDTAGVAGGLPEALPAVADG
;
A
#
# COMPACT_ATOMS: atom_id res chain seq x y z
N MET A 1 -7.57 -25.28 2.95
CA MET A 1 -6.10 -25.23 3.05
C MET A 1 -5.76 -24.51 4.33
N SER A 2 -5.08 -25.17 5.25
CA SER A 2 -4.56 -24.55 6.47
C SER A 2 -3.43 -23.58 6.09
N LEU A 3 -3.19 -22.57 6.93
CA LEU A 3 -2.00 -21.72 6.77
C LEU A 3 -0.70 -22.51 6.86
N ASP A 4 -0.67 -23.54 7.70
CA ASP A 4 0.50 -24.38 7.91
C ASP A 4 0.86 -25.25 6.68
N ASP A 5 -0.06 -25.36 5.71
CA ASP A 5 0.17 -26.06 4.44
C ASP A 5 0.82 -25.13 3.36
N LEU A 6 1.02 -23.84 3.66
CA LEU A 6 1.62 -22.92 2.72
C LEU A 6 3.14 -23.08 2.67
N PRO A 7 3.75 -22.85 1.49
CA PRO A 7 5.20 -22.89 1.37
C PRO A 7 5.85 -21.74 2.14
N ASP A 8 7.06 -21.96 2.61
CA ASP A 8 7.87 -20.92 3.24
C ASP A 8 8.16 -19.78 2.27
N LEU A 9 8.18 -18.55 2.80
CA LEU A 9 8.51 -17.39 2.03
C LEU A 9 10.00 -17.36 1.64
N VAL A 10 10.27 -16.92 0.42
CA VAL A 10 11.62 -16.82 -0.10
C VAL A 10 12.29 -15.54 0.41
N ALA A 11 13.52 -15.65 0.89
CA ALA A 11 14.32 -14.51 1.28
C ALA A 11 14.62 -13.61 0.07
N ASP A 12 14.50 -12.31 0.24
CA ASP A 12 14.92 -11.30 -0.73
C ASP A 12 15.53 -10.12 0.06
N PRO A 13 16.81 -9.79 -0.15
CA PRO A 13 17.46 -8.75 0.64
C PRO A 13 16.98 -7.34 0.30
N VAL A 14 16.28 -7.15 -0.81
CA VAL A 14 15.98 -5.82 -1.37
C VAL A 14 14.50 -5.48 -1.39
N ALA A 15 13.61 -6.48 -1.51
CA ALA A 15 12.19 -6.24 -1.76
C ALA A 15 11.26 -6.94 -0.78
N TYR A 16 10.12 -6.30 -0.46
CA TYR A 16 9.01 -6.92 0.24
C TYR A 16 8.17 -7.82 -0.67
N TYR A 17 8.13 -7.49 -1.96
CA TYR A 17 7.36 -8.21 -2.96
C TYR A 17 8.15 -8.36 -4.25
N ARG A 18 8.00 -9.52 -4.90
CA ARG A 18 8.43 -9.74 -6.27
C ARG A 18 7.22 -9.62 -7.18
N ARG A 19 7.32 -8.81 -8.20
CA ARG A 19 6.26 -8.65 -9.19
C ARG A 19 6.22 -9.88 -10.09
N LEU A 20 5.06 -10.54 -10.16
CA LEU A 20 4.82 -11.71 -11.02
C LEU A 20 4.13 -11.32 -12.33
N SER A 21 3.22 -10.35 -12.28
CA SER A 21 2.52 -9.80 -13.45
C SER A 21 2.26 -8.30 -13.25
N GLU A 22 1.42 -7.69 -14.08
CA GLU A 22 1.05 -6.28 -13.93
C GLU A 22 0.39 -5.97 -12.59
N ASP A 23 -0.40 -6.91 -12.09
CA ASP A 23 -1.28 -6.75 -10.94
C ASP A 23 -1.04 -7.77 -9.81
N THR A 24 -0.13 -8.75 -10.00
CA THR A 24 0.12 -9.83 -9.04
C THR A 24 1.53 -9.78 -8.49
N PHE A 25 1.64 -9.93 -7.18
CA PHE A 25 2.88 -9.78 -6.42
C PHE A 25 3.06 -10.94 -5.45
N ALA A 26 4.23 -11.57 -5.46
CA ALA A 26 4.59 -12.60 -4.49
C ALA A 26 5.25 -11.96 -3.27
N PRO A 27 4.77 -12.22 -2.04
CA PRO A 27 5.45 -11.78 -0.83
C PRO A 27 6.80 -12.47 -0.68
N THR A 28 7.77 -11.76 -0.14
CA THR A 28 9.06 -12.31 0.30
C THR A 28 9.07 -12.46 1.82
N LEU A 29 10.14 -13.02 2.36
CA LEU A 29 10.33 -13.14 3.81
C LEU A 29 10.22 -11.78 4.54
N ASN A 30 10.55 -10.67 3.88
CA ASN A 30 10.42 -9.32 4.45
C ASN A 30 8.95 -8.90 4.68
N ALA A 31 8.01 -9.54 3.99
CA ALA A 31 6.57 -9.28 4.17
C ALA A 31 5.91 -10.20 5.20
N GLN A 32 6.67 -11.11 5.82
CA GLN A 32 6.16 -12.08 6.79
C GLN A 32 5.50 -11.40 7.99
N GLY A 33 4.40 -11.98 8.48
CA GLY A 33 3.73 -11.57 9.70
C GLY A 33 4.57 -11.85 10.95
N ALA A 34 4.36 -11.03 11.98
CA ALA A 34 5.10 -11.17 13.24
C ALA A 34 4.60 -12.33 14.10
N TRP A 35 3.35 -12.75 13.93
CA TRP A 35 2.70 -13.76 14.76
C TRP A 35 2.60 -15.12 14.08
N ASN A 36 2.60 -15.15 12.75
CA ASN A 36 2.55 -16.38 11.99
C ASN A 36 3.43 -16.26 10.74
N ALA A 37 4.25 -17.27 10.50
CA ALA A 37 5.16 -17.30 9.36
C ALA A 37 4.43 -17.39 8.00
N HIS A 38 3.19 -17.87 8.00
CA HIS A 38 2.38 -18.07 6.80
C HIS A 38 1.35 -16.98 6.56
N GLU A 39 1.52 -15.81 7.18
CA GLU A 39 0.73 -14.60 6.92
C GLU A 39 1.63 -13.44 6.50
N GLN A 40 1.01 -12.46 5.86
CA GLN A 40 1.68 -11.20 5.53
C GLN A 40 1.40 -10.16 6.61
N HIS A 41 2.42 -9.38 6.94
CA HIS A 41 2.26 -8.20 7.79
C HIS A 41 1.54 -7.08 7.04
N MET A 42 0.60 -6.39 7.70
CA MET A 42 -0.21 -5.35 7.07
C MET A 42 0.61 -4.15 6.56
N ALA A 43 1.73 -3.81 7.22
CA ALA A 43 2.55 -2.67 6.82
C ALA A 43 3.12 -2.80 5.39
N PRO A 44 3.76 -3.91 4.97
CA PRO A 44 4.13 -4.13 3.58
C PRO A 44 2.94 -4.12 2.62
N VAL A 45 1.80 -4.74 3.01
CA VAL A 45 0.58 -4.77 2.18
C VAL A 45 0.04 -3.36 1.96
N SER A 46 0.02 -2.51 2.99
CA SER A 46 -0.42 -1.12 2.86
C SER A 46 0.49 -0.32 1.91
N GLY A 47 1.80 -0.55 1.99
CA GLY A 47 2.78 0.05 1.07
C GLY A 47 2.56 -0.39 -0.38
N LEU A 48 2.29 -1.69 -0.60
CA LEU A 48 2.00 -2.24 -1.92
C LEU A 48 0.71 -1.65 -2.51
N LEU A 49 -0.37 -1.57 -1.70
CA LEU A 49 -1.64 -0.94 -2.11
C LEU A 49 -1.45 0.54 -2.45
N ALA A 50 -0.72 1.29 -1.62
CA ALA A 50 -0.42 2.70 -1.87
C ALA A 50 0.41 2.88 -3.16
N HIS A 51 1.37 1.99 -3.41
CA HIS A 51 2.13 1.96 -4.65
C HIS A 51 1.21 1.74 -5.86
N CYS A 52 0.34 0.73 -5.82
CA CYS A 52 -0.60 0.45 -6.91
C CYS A 52 -1.58 1.62 -7.12
N LEU A 53 -2.13 2.20 -6.04
CA LEU A 53 -3.01 3.36 -6.09
C LEU A 53 -2.32 4.60 -6.70
N SER A 54 -1.02 4.79 -6.48
CA SER A 54 -0.29 5.93 -7.02
C SER A 54 0.13 5.74 -8.48
N ARG A 55 0.30 4.49 -8.94
CA ARG A 55 0.84 4.16 -10.27
C ARG A 55 -0.23 3.90 -11.31
N ARG A 56 -1.38 3.35 -10.90
CA ARG A 56 -2.47 3.03 -11.84
C ARG A 56 -3.13 4.30 -12.35
N GLU A 57 -3.28 4.40 -13.67
CA GLU A 57 -3.84 5.60 -14.31
C GLU A 57 -3.18 6.89 -13.76
N HIS A 58 -1.84 6.87 -13.72
CA HIS A 58 -1.06 7.94 -13.08
C HIS A 58 -1.35 9.29 -13.72
N ARG A 59 -1.54 10.28 -12.86
CA ARG A 59 -1.74 11.68 -13.24
C ARG A 59 -0.75 12.53 -12.45
N ASP A 60 0.15 13.23 -13.18
CA ASP A 60 1.19 14.06 -12.56
C ASP A 60 0.63 15.26 -11.81
N ASP A 61 -0.57 15.72 -12.19
CA ASP A 61 -1.26 16.86 -11.58
C ASP A 61 -1.97 16.51 -10.27
N LEU A 62 -2.09 15.22 -9.93
CA LEU A 62 -2.74 14.74 -8.72
C LEU A 62 -1.75 14.07 -7.77
N ALA A 63 -2.00 14.19 -6.47
CA ALA A 63 -1.27 13.47 -5.43
C ALA A 63 -2.23 12.71 -4.51
N LEU A 64 -1.79 11.57 -3.99
CA LEU A 64 -2.49 10.90 -2.91
C LEU A 64 -2.53 11.81 -1.68
N ALA A 65 -3.73 12.15 -1.23
CA ALA A 65 -3.95 13.03 -0.09
C ALA A 65 -4.46 12.30 1.15
N ARG A 66 -5.22 11.22 0.96
CA ARG A 66 -5.71 10.35 2.03
C ARG A 66 -5.85 8.92 1.50
N VAL A 67 -5.41 7.96 2.29
CA VAL A 67 -5.67 6.53 2.04
C VAL A 67 -6.32 5.93 3.28
N THR A 68 -7.39 5.18 3.07
CA THR A 68 -8.08 4.42 4.12
C THR A 68 -7.98 2.95 3.78
N PHE A 69 -7.68 2.11 4.77
CA PHE A 69 -7.58 0.66 4.60
C PHE A 69 -8.64 -0.04 5.44
N GLU A 70 -9.40 -0.95 4.84
CA GLU A 70 -10.25 -1.92 5.51
C GLU A 70 -9.58 -3.29 5.47
N ILE A 71 -9.20 -3.79 6.64
CA ILE A 71 -8.59 -5.12 6.80
C ILE A 71 -9.72 -6.13 6.99
N LEU A 72 -9.94 -6.99 5.99
CA LEU A 72 -11.08 -7.91 5.95
C LEU A 72 -10.77 -9.26 6.59
N GLY A 73 -9.56 -9.45 7.07
CA GLY A 73 -9.12 -10.65 7.76
C GLY A 73 -7.63 -10.90 7.59
N LEU A 74 -7.19 -12.07 8.06
CA LEU A 74 -5.82 -12.53 7.92
C LEU A 74 -5.40 -12.54 6.44
N ILE A 75 -4.19 -12.09 6.15
CA ILE A 75 -3.62 -12.02 4.81
C ILE A 75 -2.65 -13.19 4.64
N PRO A 76 -3.00 -14.25 3.91
CA PRO A 76 -2.12 -15.40 3.77
C PRO A 76 -0.84 -15.03 3.00
N ALA A 77 0.27 -15.71 3.31
CA ALA A 77 1.57 -15.53 2.65
C ALA A 77 1.58 -16.13 1.24
N LEU A 78 0.64 -15.72 0.41
CA LEU A 78 0.43 -16.16 -0.97
C LEU A 78 0.57 -14.99 -1.94
N PRO A 79 0.77 -15.26 -3.25
CA PRO A 79 0.68 -14.23 -4.26
C PRO A 79 -0.61 -13.43 -4.11
N THR A 80 -0.47 -12.11 -4.13
CA THR A 80 -1.54 -11.15 -3.92
C THR A 80 -1.82 -10.41 -5.22
N THR A 81 -3.04 -10.47 -5.70
CA THR A 81 -3.50 -9.72 -6.87
C THR A 81 -4.16 -8.43 -6.42
N ILE A 82 -3.75 -7.30 -6.99
CA ILE A 82 -4.29 -5.98 -6.65
C ILE A 82 -4.97 -5.38 -7.88
N THR A 83 -6.26 -5.16 -7.76
CA THR A 83 -7.07 -4.47 -8.78
C THR A 83 -7.32 -3.04 -8.33
N VAL A 84 -7.03 -2.07 -9.19
CA VAL A 84 -7.29 -0.64 -8.94
C VAL A 84 -8.34 -0.15 -9.93
N ARG A 85 -9.30 0.63 -9.42
CA ARG A 85 -10.33 1.27 -10.24
C ARG A 85 -10.60 2.70 -9.80
N THR A 86 -10.95 3.56 -10.74
CA THR A 86 -11.47 4.89 -10.43
C THR A 86 -12.94 4.76 -10.07
N VAL A 87 -13.28 5.16 -8.83
CA VAL A 87 -14.67 5.17 -8.31
C VAL A 87 -15.37 6.47 -8.68
N ARG A 88 -14.68 7.59 -8.51
CA ARG A 88 -15.17 8.91 -8.86
C ARG A 88 -14.09 9.66 -9.63
N PRO A 89 -14.23 9.79 -10.95
CA PRO A 89 -13.33 10.62 -11.73
C PRO A 89 -13.52 12.11 -11.44
N GLY A 90 -12.48 12.91 -11.63
CA GLY A 90 -12.56 14.35 -11.49
C GLY A 90 -11.27 15.04 -11.90
N ARG A 91 -11.39 16.31 -12.26
CA ARG A 91 -10.26 17.10 -12.73
C ARG A 91 -9.31 17.47 -11.58
N THR A 92 -9.84 17.89 -10.46
CA THR A 92 -9.06 18.39 -9.31
C THR A 92 -9.15 17.50 -8.07
N ILE A 93 -10.12 16.57 -8.05
CA ILE A 93 -10.32 15.60 -6.97
C ILE A 93 -10.85 14.30 -7.56
N GLU A 94 -10.24 13.21 -7.23
CA GLU A 94 -10.56 11.87 -7.73
C GLU A 94 -10.57 10.87 -6.59
N LEU A 95 -11.54 9.94 -6.59
CA LEU A 95 -11.56 8.80 -5.68
C LEU A 95 -11.18 7.54 -6.45
N VAL A 96 -10.16 6.84 -5.97
CA VAL A 96 -9.72 5.55 -6.47
C VAL A 96 -9.81 4.49 -5.38
N GLU A 97 -10.04 3.24 -5.78
CA GLU A 97 -10.11 2.09 -4.89
C GLU A 97 -9.14 1.00 -5.38
N ALA A 98 -8.51 0.34 -4.43
CA ALA A 98 -7.73 -0.86 -4.65
C ALA A 98 -8.27 -2.02 -3.81
N VAL A 99 -8.32 -3.20 -4.39
CA VAL A 99 -8.72 -4.44 -3.72
C VAL A 99 -7.58 -5.44 -3.82
N ALA A 100 -7.12 -5.94 -2.69
CA ALA A 100 -6.14 -7.01 -2.60
C ALA A 100 -6.84 -8.36 -2.39
N VAL A 101 -6.52 -9.30 -3.26
CA VAL A 101 -7.01 -10.69 -3.21
C VAL A 101 -5.83 -11.62 -2.99
N ALA A 102 -5.89 -12.45 -1.96
CA ALA A 102 -4.92 -13.49 -1.68
C ALA A 102 -5.64 -14.77 -1.23
N GLY A 103 -5.19 -15.92 -1.67
CA GLY A 103 -5.85 -17.20 -1.37
C GLY A 103 -7.29 -17.27 -1.84
N GLY A 104 -7.62 -16.61 -2.96
CA GLY A 104 -8.96 -16.63 -3.57
C GLY A 104 -10.01 -15.76 -2.88
N ARG A 105 -9.64 -14.91 -1.92
CA ARG A 105 -10.57 -14.01 -1.20
C ARG A 105 -10.02 -12.59 -1.10
N GLU A 106 -10.91 -11.61 -1.00
CA GLU A 106 -10.53 -10.25 -0.64
C GLU A 106 -9.98 -10.22 0.79
N VAL A 107 -8.80 -9.65 0.97
CA VAL A 107 -8.12 -9.56 2.26
C VAL A 107 -7.99 -8.12 2.76
N VAL A 108 -7.83 -7.18 1.84
CA VAL A 108 -7.75 -5.74 2.16
C VAL A 108 -8.43 -4.94 1.05
N ARG A 109 -9.17 -3.92 1.43
CA ARG A 109 -9.59 -2.82 0.56
C ARG A 109 -8.87 -1.54 0.95
N ALA A 110 -8.56 -0.72 -0.05
CA ALA A 110 -8.06 0.62 0.18
C ALA A 110 -8.82 1.61 -0.69
N SER A 111 -9.24 2.73 -0.11
CA SER A 111 -9.78 3.85 -0.85
C SER A 111 -8.89 5.07 -0.68
N ALA A 112 -8.64 5.79 -1.77
CA ALA A 112 -7.74 6.94 -1.75
C ALA A 112 -8.33 8.14 -2.48
N TRP A 113 -8.23 9.30 -1.85
CA TRP A 113 -8.45 10.57 -2.51
C TRP A 113 -7.15 11.06 -3.13
N ARG A 114 -7.20 11.39 -4.40
CA ARG A 114 -6.18 12.13 -5.12
C ARG A 114 -6.64 13.56 -5.30
N LEU A 115 -5.80 14.52 -4.95
CA LEU A 115 -6.09 15.95 -5.04
C LEU A 115 -5.10 16.64 -5.96
N ALA A 116 -5.58 17.67 -6.67
CA ALA A 116 -4.71 18.53 -7.48
C ALA A 116 -3.65 19.18 -6.59
N ARG A 117 -2.43 19.20 -7.11
CA ARG A 117 -1.32 19.95 -6.50
C ARG A 117 -1.51 21.43 -6.80
N THR A 118 -1.31 22.27 -5.80
CA THR A 118 -1.34 23.72 -5.92
C THR A 118 -0.13 24.31 -5.22
N ASP A 119 0.29 25.49 -5.66
CA ASP A 119 1.30 26.26 -4.94
C ASP A 119 0.66 26.80 -3.64
N THR A 120 1.22 26.46 -2.51
CA THR A 120 0.80 26.88 -1.18
C THR A 120 1.81 27.81 -0.51
N ALA A 121 2.82 28.31 -1.24
CA ALA A 121 3.86 29.17 -0.67
C ALA A 121 3.28 30.42 -0.01
N GLY A 122 2.19 30.97 -0.56
CA GLY A 122 1.53 32.16 -0.01
C GLY A 122 0.83 31.97 1.34
N VAL A 123 0.61 30.73 1.77
CA VAL A 123 0.00 30.38 3.07
C VAL A 123 0.94 29.56 3.95
N ALA A 124 2.21 29.44 3.53
CA ALA A 124 3.23 28.75 4.31
C ALA A 124 3.55 29.57 5.59
N GLY A 125 3.57 28.89 6.74
CA GLY A 125 3.90 29.55 8.02
C GLY A 125 3.58 28.65 9.20
N GLY A 126 3.80 29.18 10.39
CA GLY A 126 3.46 28.49 11.64
C GLY A 126 4.31 27.24 11.92
N LEU A 127 5.49 27.14 11.31
CA LEU A 127 6.39 26.04 11.67
C LEU A 127 6.85 26.25 13.11
N PRO A 128 6.75 25.22 13.96
CA PRO A 128 7.37 25.25 15.28
C PRO A 128 8.88 25.39 15.15
N GLU A 129 9.55 25.68 16.27
CA GLU A 129 11.01 25.65 16.32
C GLU A 129 11.56 24.36 15.72
N ALA A 130 12.72 24.44 15.10
CA ALA A 130 13.38 23.27 14.54
C ALA A 130 13.59 22.22 15.65
N LEU A 131 13.38 20.95 15.32
CA LEU A 131 13.73 19.87 16.24
C LEU A 131 15.21 19.96 16.61
N PRO A 132 15.57 19.62 17.86
CA PRO A 132 16.97 19.51 18.26
C PRO A 132 17.74 18.60 17.29
N ALA A 133 19.02 18.87 17.09
CA ALA A 133 19.85 17.97 16.32
C ALA A 133 19.90 16.58 16.99
N VAL A 134 20.01 15.51 16.20
CA VAL A 134 20.06 14.13 16.72
C VAL A 134 21.21 13.96 17.76
N ALA A 135 22.26 14.75 17.64
CA ALA A 135 23.38 14.76 18.60
C ALA A 135 23.02 15.35 19.98
N ASP A 136 21.89 16.04 20.11
CA ASP A 136 21.46 16.71 21.33
C ASP A 136 20.38 15.91 22.09
N GLY A 137 20.08 14.65 21.64
CA GLY A 137 19.09 13.73 22.21
C GLY A 137 19.69 12.52 22.91
#